data_dc12103fa8b808878521db3cb55e2dcd
#
_entry.id   dc12103fa8b808878521db3cb55e2dcd
#
_cell.length_a   1.000
_cell.length_b   1.000
_cell.length_c   1.000
_cell.angle_alpha   90.00
_cell.angle_beta   90.00
_cell.angle_gamma   90.00
#
_symmetry.space_group_name_H-M   'P 1'
#
loop_
_entity.id
_entity.type
_entity.pdbx_description
1 polymer ?
#
loop_
_entity_poly.entity_id
_entity_poly.type
_entity_poly.pdbx_seq_one_letter_code
_entity_poly.pdbx_strand_id
1 'polypeptide(L)'
;MLAAFLTTGALMLIGPDYSRFSAATCTATRCFCERPRLGALIVQPSDSWSAYGYLVVGFLMIGLARGPAWDSAFPRTAATTFGVIAIMVGIGSVLLHATLTLWGQFLDVLGMYLVGSFLLVWAIARWRSIPDKIAIVVYVVLCAVLVAALVIEPEVRRWLFAVVLLVAILIELVFARPLRNGALVRCYLLGILATAVAFTIWVMDQRGTLCSPDSILQGHAIWHLLGALSIWLNFNYYRSERLGGSA
;
A
#
# COMPACT_ATOMS: atom_id res chain seq x y z
N MET A 1 -2.41 -18.13 -1.11
CA MET A 1 -3.40 -18.94 -1.88
C MET A 1 -4.84 -18.62 -1.47
N LEU A 2 -5.25 -18.70 -0.18
CA LEU A 2 -6.65 -18.46 0.23
C LEU A 2 -7.18 -17.08 -0.23
N ALA A 3 -6.44 -15.99 -0.01
CA ALA A 3 -6.88 -14.66 -0.43
C ALA A 3 -7.05 -14.53 -1.94
N ALA A 4 -6.18 -15.19 -2.73
CA ALA A 4 -6.33 -15.24 -4.19
C ALA A 4 -7.59 -16.00 -4.60
N PHE A 5 -7.88 -17.13 -3.95
CA PHE A 5 -9.13 -17.86 -4.18
C PHE A 5 -10.36 -17.04 -3.79
N LEU A 6 -10.33 -16.33 -2.67
CA LEU A 6 -11.44 -15.52 -2.21
C LEU A 6 -11.69 -14.32 -3.13
N THR A 7 -10.65 -13.62 -3.58
CA THR A 7 -10.80 -12.50 -4.52
C THR A 7 -11.28 -12.99 -5.88
N THR A 8 -10.73 -14.07 -6.41
CA THR A 8 -11.19 -14.66 -7.68
C THR A 8 -12.63 -15.17 -7.57
N GLY A 9 -12.97 -15.85 -6.47
CA GLY A 9 -14.34 -16.29 -6.19
C GLY A 9 -15.32 -15.13 -6.11
N ALA A 10 -14.96 -14.02 -5.44
CA ALA A 10 -15.77 -12.82 -5.40
C ALA A 10 -15.97 -12.22 -6.80
N LEU A 11 -14.91 -12.15 -7.62
CA LEU A 11 -14.99 -11.69 -9.00
C LEU A 11 -15.91 -12.59 -9.85
N MET A 12 -15.85 -13.92 -9.66
CA MET A 12 -16.74 -14.86 -10.36
C MET A 12 -18.20 -14.69 -9.96
N LEU A 13 -18.49 -14.37 -8.69
CA LEU A 13 -19.84 -14.10 -8.20
C LEU A 13 -20.40 -12.78 -8.74
N ILE A 14 -19.54 -11.76 -8.89
CA ILE A 14 -19.89 -10.46 -9.47
C ILE A 14 -20.10 -10.61 -10.99
N GLY A 15 -19.38 -11.54 -11.61
CA GLY A 15 -19.43 -11.86 -13.03
C GLY A 15 -18.56 -10.92 -13.88
N PRO A 16 -18.29 -11.27 -15.16
CA PRO A 16 -17.39 -10.48 -16.02
C PRO A 16 -18.04 -9.20 -16.57
N ASP A 17 -19.34 -9.03 -16.40
CA ASP A 17 -20.04 -7.82 -16.82
C ASP A 17 -20.03 -6.79 -15.71
N TYR A 18 -19.01 -5.94 -15.75
CA TYR A 18 -18.85 -4.82 -14.83
C TYR A 18 -19.54 -3.53 -15.29
N SER A 19 -20.18 -3.53 -16.49
CA SER A 19 -20.84 -2.33 -17.04
C SER A 19 -22.05 -1.87 -16.21
N ARG A 20 -22.60 -2.75 -15.37
CA ARG A 20 -23.67 -2.44 -14.41
C ARG A 20 -23.22 -1.58 -13.23
N PHE A 21 -21.91 -1.39 -13.04
CA PHE A 21 -21.35 -0.56 -11.99
C PHE A 21 -20.80 0.74 -12.60
N SER A 22 -20.76 1.80 -11.79
CA SER A 22 -20.10 3.05 -12.18
C SER A 22 -18.62 2.76 -12.47
N ALA A 23 -18.16 3.26 -13.63
CA ALA A 23 -16.78 3.12 -14.04
C ALA A 23 -15.84 3.92 -13.14
N ALA A 24 -14.59 3.47 -12.98
CA ALA A 24 -13.54 4.23 -12.31
C ALA A 24 -13.34 5.59 -13.00
N THR A 25 -13.04 6.64 -12.24
CA THR A 25 -12.91 8.01 -12.79
C THR A 25 -11.80 8.11 -13.84
N CYS A 26 -10.76 7.27 -13.73
CA CYS A 26 -9.67 7.24 -14.68
C CYS A 26 -10.05 6.72 -16.07
N THR A 27 -11.18 6.02 -16.22
CA THR A 27 -11.62 5.47 -17.52
C THR A 27 -11.96 6.56 -18.55
N ALA A 28 -12.32 7.76 -18.08
CA ALA A 28 -12.61 8.90 -18.95
C ALA A 28 -11.37 9.41 -19.70
N THR A 29 -10.18 9.22 -19.16
CA THR A 29 -8.92 9.65 -19.77
C THR A 29 -8.06 8.47 -20.21
N ARG A 30 -7.73 7.62 -19.31
CA ARG A 30 -6.97 6.35 -19.43
C ARG A 30 -6.57 5.95 -18.03
N CYS A 31 -6.95 4.75 -17.57
CA CYS A 31 -6.56 4.31 -16.24
C CYS A 31 -5.05 4.09 -16.13
N PHE A 32 -4.51 3.23 -16.99
CA PHE A 32 -3.10 2.83 -16.99
C PHE A 32 -2.69 2.44 -18.40
N CYS A 33 -1.43 2.03 -18.61
CA CYS A 33 -0.95 1.62 -19.92
C CYS A 33 -1.57 0.31 -20.40
N GLU A 34 -1.81 -0.66 -19.51
CA GLU A 34 -2.36 -1.97 -19.86
C GLU A 34 -3.72 -1.84 -20.55
N ARG A 35 -3.85 -2.48 -21.73
CA ARG A 35 -5.09 -2.48 -22.50
C ARG A 35 -6.20 -3.19 -21.73
N PRO A 36 -7.36 -2.54 -21.47
CA PRO A 36 -8.50 -3.19 -20.84
C PRO A 36 -9.08 -4.31 -21.71
N ARG A 37 -9.24 -5.50 -21.12
CA ARG A 37 -9.90 -6.66 -21.74
C ARG A 37 -11.36 -6.68 -21.34
N LEU A 38 -12.16 -5.83 -21.96
CA LEU A 38 -13.59 -5.71 -21.65
C LEU A 38 -14.31 -7.04 -21.84
N GLY A 39 -15.18 -7.41 -20.88
CA GLY A 39 -15.89 -8.70 -20.87
C GLY A 39 -15.07 -9.86 -20.29
N ALA A 40 -13.79 -9.67 -19.96
CA ALA A 40 -13.03 -10.67 -19.22
C ALA A 40 -13.26 -10.54 -17.70
N LEU A 41 -13.10 -11.65 -16.97
CA LEU A 41 -13.18 -11.66 -15.51
C LEU A 41 -12.12 -10.73 -14.86
N ILE A 42 -10.96 -10.58 -15.48
CA ILE A 42 -9.89 -9.68 -15.06
C ILE A 42 -9.59 -8.76 -16.24
N VAL A 43 -9.91 -7.48 -16.05
CA VAL A 43 -9.84 -6.48 -17.13
C VAL A 43 -8.41 -6.07 -17.44
N GLN A 44 -7.57 -5.89 -16.43
CA GLN A 44 -6.14 -5.59 -16.54
C GLN A 44 -5.33 -6.66 -15.78
N PRO A 45 -4.98 -7.77 -16.44
CA PRO A 45 -4.37 -8.92 -15.74
C PRO A 45 -2.98 -8.66 -15.20
N SER A 46 -2.09 -7.94 -15.89
CA SER A 46 -0.73 -7.68 -15.39
C SER A 46 -0.77 -6.81 -14.12
N ASP A 47 -1.58 -5.76 -14.13
CA ASP A 47 -1.76 -4.86 -13.01
C ASP A 47 -2.48 -5.58 -11.84
N SER A 48 -3.48 -6.43 -12.14
CA SER A 48 -4.16 -7.24 -11.11
C SER A 48 -3.23 -8.24 -10.45
N TRP A 49 -2.48 -9.04 -11.24
CA TRP A 49 -1.63 -10.10 -10.69
C TRP A 49 -0.43 -9.55 -9.92
N SER A 50 0.15 -8.45 -10.35
CA SER A 50 1.27 -7.81 -9.63
C SER A 50 0.88 -7.33 -8.23
N ALA A 51 -0.37 -6.93 -8.02
CA ALA A 51 -0.87 -6.49 -6.72
C ALA A 51 -0.87 -7.60 -5.65
N TYR A 52 -0.83 -8.89 -6.04
CA TYR A 52 -0.65 -9.98 -5.09
C TYR A 52 0.70 -9.93 -4.36
N GLY A 53 1.68 -9.18 -4.85
CA GLY A 53 2.92 -8.90 -4.13
C GLY A 53 2.67 -8.33 -2.73
N TYR A 54 1.69 -7.44 -2.57
CA TYR A 54 1.29 -6.90 -1.28
C TYR A 54 0.69 -7.96 -0.34
N LEU A 55 -0.10 -8.91 -0.88
CA LEU A 55 -0.67 -10.00 -0.09
C LEU A 55 0.44 -10.92 0.44
N VAL A 56 1.40 -11.27 -0.43
CA VAL A 56 2.54 -12.11 -0.03
C VAL A 56 3.32 -11.44 1.10
N VAL A 57 3.67 -10.17 0.93
CA VAL A 57 4.38 -9.39 1.95
C VAL A 57 3.56 -9.30 3.24
N GLY A 58 2.28 -8.99 3.16
CA GLY A 58 1.40 -8.88 4.33
C GLY A 58 1.31 -10.18 5.12
N PHE A 59 1.15 -11.33 4.46
CA PHE A 59 1.13 -12.64 5.13
C PHE A 59 2.48 -12.98 5.76
N LEU A 60 3.60 -12.68 5.09
CA LEU A 60 4.94 -12.87 5.66
C LEU A 60 5.13 -12.01 6.91
N MET A 61 4.71 -10.76 6.89
CA MET A 61 4.79 -9.85 8.04
C MET A 61 3.98 -10.39 9.23
N ILE A 62 2.75 -10.83 9.01
CA ILE A 62 1.89 -11.42 10.05
C ILE A 62 2.51 -12.70 10.59
N GLY A 63 3.01 -13.58 9.72
CA GLY A 63 3.67 -14.82 10.12
C GLY A 63 4.88 -14.58 11.00
N LEU A 64 5.73 -13.61 10.62
CA LEU A 64 6.89 -13.22 11.41
C LEU A 64 6.49 -12.58 12.75
N ALA A 65 5.51 -11.66 12.76
CA ALA A 65 5.04 -11.00 13.96
C ALA A 65 4.45 -11.97 14.99
N ARG A 66 3.81 -13.05 14.54
CA ARG A 66 3.23 -14.10 15.39
C ARG A 66 4.22 -15.21 15.76
N GLY A 67 5.36 -15.26 15.11
CA GLY A 67 6.38 -16.28 15.35
C GLY A 67 6.99 -16.20 16.76
N PRO A 68 7.49 -17.34 17.30
CA PRO A 68 8.08 -17.38 18.65
C PRO A 68 9.37 -16.56 18.73
N ALA A 69 10.12 -16.43 17.64
CA ALA A 69 11.39 -15.71 17.56
C ALA A 69 11.24 -14.18 17.38
N TRP A 70 10.06 -13.62 17.65
CA TRP A 70 9.89 -12.17 17.59
C TRP A 70 10.59 -11.49 18.77
N ASP A 71 11.71 -10.86 18.47
CA ASP A 71 12.50 -10.08 19.40
C ASP A 71 12.72 -8.68 18.79
N SER A 72 11.70 -7.83 18.92
CA SER A 72 11.72 -6.47 18.37
C SER A 72 11.01 -5.49 19.29
N ALA A 73 11.51 -4.26 19.27
CA ALA A 73 10.86 -3.13 19.91
C ALA A 73 9.56 -2.71 19.19
N PHE A 74 9.40 -3.11 17.92
CA PHE A 74 8.15 -2.91 17.18
C PHE A 74 7.07 -3.84 17.75
N PRO A 75 5.96 -3.32 18.30
CA PRO A 75 4.95 -4.16 18.93
C PRO A 75 4.35 -5.17 17.95
N ARG A 76 4.12 -6.40 18.42
CA ARG A 76 3.49 -7.46 17.61
C ARG A 76 2.14 -7.04 17.02
N THR A 77 1.37 -6.27 17.78
CA THR A 77 0.08 -5.73 17.34
C THR A 77 0.25 -4.77 16.17
N ALA A 78 1.16 -3.80 16.29
CA ALA A 78 1.47 -2.85 15.22
C ALA A 78 2.04 -3.56 13.97
N ALA A 79 2.92 -4.53 14.16
CA ALA A 79 3.48 -5.34 13.08
C ALA A 79 2.40 -6.18 12.35
N THR A 80 1.48 -6.78 13.10
CA THR A 80 0.34 -7.52 12.54
C THR A 80 -0.62 -6.57 11.80
N THR A 81 -0.93 -5.41 12.38
CA THR A 81 -1.77 -4.39 11.74
C THR A 81 -1.15 -3.92 10.42
N PHE A 82 0.16 -3.66 10.40
CA PHE A 82 0.86 -3.28 9.17
C PHE A 82 0.77 -4.36 8.09
N GLY A 83 0.88 -5.64 8.48
CA GLY A 83 0.67 -6.78 7.56
C GLY A 83 -0.76 -6.85 7.02
N VAL A 84 -1.76 -6.63 7.87
CA VAL A 84 -3.18 -6.57 7.45
C VAL A 84 -3.41 -5.42 6.47
N ILE A 85 -2.85 -4.24 6.75
CA ILE A 85 -2.92 -3.08 5.84
C ILE A 85 -2.31 -3.42 4.48
N ALA A 86 -1.15 -4.08 4.44
CA ALA A 86 -0.53 -4.51 3.19
C ALA A 86 -1.46 -5.46 2.38
N ILE A 87 -2.14 -6.39 3.05
CA ILE A 87 -3.13 -7.27 2.40
C ILE A 87 -4.29 -6.44 1.85
N MET A 88 -4.79 -5.45 2.58
CA MET A 88 -5.88 -4.57 2.12
C MET A 88 -5.47 -3.75 0.90
N VAL A 89 -4.24 -3.22 0.85
CA VAL A 89 -3.69 -2.57 -0.35
C VAL A 89 -3.77 -3.51 -1.55
N GLY A 90 -3.28 -4.73 -1.41
CA GLY A 90 -3.27 -5.69 -2.51
C GLY A 90 -4.67 -6.10 -2.96
N ILE A 91 -5.60 -6.35 -2.03
CA ILE A 91 -7.00 -6.70 -2.37
C ILE A 91 -7.68 -5.52 -3.10
N GLY A 92 -7.56 -4.30 -2.58
CA GLY A 92 -8.13 -3.11 -3.21
C GLY A 92 -7.61 -2.91 -4.62
N SER A 93 -6.30 -3.05 -4.81
CA SER A 93 -5.65 -2.91 -6.11
C SER A 93 -6.08 -4.01 -7.10
N VAL A 94 -6.13 -5.29 -6.66
CA VAL A 94 -6.69 -6.38 -7.48
C VAL A 94 -8.11 -6.04 -7.94
N LEU A 95 -8.97 -5.56 -7.02
CA LEU A 95 -10.36 -5.25 -7.33
C LEU A 95 -10.50 -4.07 -8.31
N LEU A 96 -9.65 -3.04 -8.19
CA LEU A 96 -9.64 -1.95 -9.18
C LEU A 96 -9.27 -2.47 -10.56
N HIS A 97 -8.12 -3.14 -10.70
CA HIS A 97 -7.59 -3.55 -12.00
C HIS A 97 -8.37 -4.70 -12.64
N ALA A 98 -8.98 -5.56 -11.81
CA ALA A 98 -9.83 -6.62 -12.34
C ALA A 98 -11.17 -6.10 -12.86
N THR A 99 -11.68 -4.96 -12.35
CA THR A 99 -13.05 -4.52 -12.66
C THR A 99 -13.13 -3.14 -13.32
N LEU A 100 -12.15 -2.25 -13.10
CA LEU A 100 -12.14 -0.83 -13.47
C LEU A 100 -13.43 -0.10 -13.05
N THR A 101 -13.95 -0.44 -11.87
CA THR A 101 -15.15 0.16 -11.29
C THR A 101 -14.79 1.24 -10.26
N LEU A 102 -15.75 2.15 -10.01
CA LEU A 102 -15.58 3.22 -9.02
C LEU A 102 -15.39 2.67 -7.59
N TRP A 103 -16.10 1.60 -7.23
CA TRP A 103 -15.91 0.97 -5.92
C TRP A 103 -14.55 0.26 -5.80
N GLY A 104 -14.05 -0.35 -6.90
CA GLY A 104 -12.70 -0.91 -6.94
C GLY A 104 -11.65 0.19 -6.75
N GLN A 105 -11.80 1.32 -7.44
CA GLN A 105 -10.94 2.50 -7.27
C GLN A 105 -10.96 3.04 -5.84
N PHE A 106 -12.13 3.09 -5.21
CA PHE A 106 -12.25 3.51 -3.81
C PHE A 106 -11.45 2.59 -2.88
N LEU A 107 -11.56 1.26 -3.05
CA LEU A 107 -10.84 0.29 -2.22
C LEU A 107 -9.32 0.34 -2.42
N ASP A 108 -8.87 0.55 -3.65
CA ASP A 108 -7.46 0.74 -3.97
C ASP A 108 -6.88 1.98 -3.26
N VAL A 109 -7.53 3.12 -3.42
CA VAL A 109 -7.10 4.38 -2.78
C VAL A 109 -7.18 4.29 -1.25
N LEU A 110 -8.21 3.63 -0.72
CA LEU A 110 -8.33 3.38 0.73
C LEU A 110 -7.09 2.62 1.24
N GLY A 111 -6.64 1.58 0.53
CA GLY A 111 -5.42 0.85 0.86
C GLY A 111 -4.20 1.77 0.95
N MET A 112 -4.04 2.66 -0.02
CA MET A 112 -2.95 3.67 -0.02
C MET A 112 -3.03 4.61 1.20
N TYR A 113 -4.23 5.08 1.55
CA TYR A 113 -4.43 5.95 2.71
C TYR A 113 -4.15 5.23 4.03
N LEU A 114 -4.55 3.97 4.15
CA LEU A 114 -4.27 3.15 5.33
C LEU A 114 -2.77 2.99 5.56
N VAL A 115 -2.00 2.66 4.52
CA VAL A 115 -0.54 2.50 4.66
C VAL A 115 0.17 3.82 4.91
N GLY A 116 -0.19 4.89 4.19
CA GLY A 116 0.40 6.21 4.39
C GLY A 116 0.14 6.75 5.80
N SER A 117 -1.11 6.64 6.28
CA SER A 117 -1.51 7.03 7.63
C SER A 117 -0.80 6.20 8.70
N PHE A 118 -0.63 4.88 8.49
CA PHE A 118 0.10 4.03 9.42
C PHE A 118 1.55 4.49 9.56
N LEU A 119 2.24 4.72 8.45
CA LEU A 119 3.63 5.18 8.45
C LEU A 119 3.77 6.54 9.13
N LEU A 120 2.85 7.47 8.85
CA LEU A 120 2.87 8.81 9.44
C LEU A 120 2.64 8.77 10.96
N VAL A 121 1.58 8.08 11.39
CA VAL A 121 1.24 8.00 12.82
C VAL A 121 2.32 7.24 13.58
N TRP A 122 2.89 6.19 13.00
CA TRP A 122 4.00 5.45 13.61
C TRP A 122 5.26 6.32 13.76
N ALA A 123 5.61 7.12 12.74
CA ALA A 123 6.72 8.07 12.82
C ALA A 123 6.49 9.13 13.92
N ILE A 124 5.26 9.69 14.02
CA ILE A 124 4.90 10.63 15.08
C ILE A 124 4.98 9.98 16.47
N ALA A 125 4.46 8.75 16.61
CA ALA A 125 4.48 8.01 17.87
C ALA A 125 5.92 7.77 18.33
N ARG A 126 6.83 7.44 17.43
CA ARG A 126 8.26 7.28 17.73
C ARG A 126 8.95 8.58 18.08
N TRP A 127 8.59 9.68 17.42
CA TRP A 127 9.14 11.00 17.72
C TRP A 127 8.67 11.54 19.08
N ARG A 128 7.37 11.46 19.35
CA ARG A 128 6.73 12.10 20.50
C ARG A 128 6.42 11.17 21.66
N SER A 129 6.70 9.87 21.50
CA SER A 129 6.38 8.84 22.51
C SER A 129 4.92 8.89 22.98
N ILE A 130 4.00 9.08 22.05
CA ILE A 130 2.57 9.17 22.36
C ILE A 130 2.02 7.79 22.76
N PRO A 131 1.05 7.73 23.71
CA PRO A 131 0.43 6.49 24.10
C PRO A 131 -0.31 5.81 22.93
N ASP A 132 -0.32 4.47 22.92
CA ASP A 132 -0.95 3.68 21.85
C ASP A 132 -2.41 4.07 21.58
N LYS A 133 -3.18 4.35 22.65
CA LYS A 133 -4.59 4.79 22.51
C LYS A 133 -4.71 6.08 21.70
N ILE A 134 -3.82 7.05 21.94
CA ILE A 134 -3.82 8.32 21.19
C ILE A 134 -3.37 8.05 19.74
N ALA A 135 -2.36 7.22 19.53
CA ALA A 135 -1.91 6.84 18.19
C ALA A 135 -3.05 6.20 17.36
N ILE A 136 -3.83 5.29 17.97
CA ILE A 136 -4.99 4.67 17.32
C ILE A 136 -6.04 5.71 16.95
N VAL A 137 -6.39 6.62 17.88
CA VAL A 137 -7.37 7.69 17.60
C VAL A 137 -6.89 8.58 16.46
N VAL A 138 -5.63 9.03 16.50
CA VAL A 138 -5.04 9.86 15.43
C VAL A 138 -5.07 9.11 14.08
N TYR A 139 -4.74 7.83 14.08
CA TYR A 139 -4.79 6.99 12.87
C TYR A 139 -6.21 6.93 12.29
N VAL A 140 -7.20 6.62 13.10
CA VAL A 140 -8.60 6.51 12.67
C VAL A 140 -9.13 7.85 12.16
N VAL A 141 -8.87 8.94 12.89
CA VAL A 141 -9.28 10.30 12.47
C VAL A 141 -8.60 10.69 11.17
N LEU A 142 -7.30 10.46 11.02
CA LEU A 142 -6.58 10.76 9.78
C LEU A 142 -7.16 9.98 8.60
N CYS A 143 -7.39 8.67 8.75
CA CYS A 143 -8.02 7.86 7.71
C CYS A 143 -9.42 8.38 7.36
N ALA A 144 -10.24 8.73 8.35
CA ALA A 144 -11.58 9.27 8.12
C ALA A 144 -11.54 10.60 7.36
N VAL A 145 -10.61 11.51 7.69
CA VAL A 145 -10.42 12.78 6.99
C VAL A 145 -9.98 12.56 5.54
N LEU A 146 -9.02 11.64 5.31
CA LEU A 146 -8.56 11.31 3.95
C LEU A 146 -9.67 10.68 3.11
N VAL A 147 -10.48 9.80 3.70
CA VAL A 147 -11.65 9.20 3.03
C VAL A 147 -12.71 10.25 2.73
N ALA A 148 -13.00 11.17 3.67
CA ALA A 148 -13.91 12.27 3.42
C ALA A 148 -13.43 13.16 2.27
N ALA A 149 -12.14 13.51 2.24
CA ALA A 149 -11.54 14.26 1.15
C ALA A 149 -11.63 13.51 -0.20
N LEU A 150 -11.43 12.18 -0.21
CA LEU A 150 -11.59 11.34 -1.40
C LEU A 150 -13.02 11.36 -1.95
N VAL A 151 -14.02 11.36 -1.06
CA VAL A 151 -15.43 11.38 -1.47
C VAL A 151 -15.83 12.77 -2.01
N ILE A 152 -15.33 13.84 -1.42
CA ILE A 152 -15.65 15.21 -1.82
C ILE A 152 -14.94 15.60 -3.13
N GLU A 153 -13.64 15.28 -3.25
CA GLU A 153 -12.81 15.64 -4.39
C GLU A 153 -11.90 14.46 -4.81
N PRO A 154 -12.42 13.53 -5.63
CA PRO A 154 -11.67 12.33 -6.02
C PRO A 154 -10.33 12.61 -6.74
N GLU A 155 -10.17 13.77 -7.38
CA GLU A 155 -8.96 14.10 -8.14
C GLU A 155 -7.74 14.41 -7.26
N VAL A 156 -7.95 14.78 -5.99
CA VAL A 156 -6.83 15.03 -5.04
C VAL A 156 -6.21 13.76 -4.47
N ARG A 157 -6.79 12.58 -4.71
CA ARG A 157 -6.40 11.28 -4.11
C ARG A 157 -4.90 10.99 -4.15
N ARG A 158 -4.26 11.25 -5.29
CA ARG A 158 -2.83 11.00 -5.50
C ARG A 158 -1.95 11.95 -4.71
N TRP A 159 -2.33 13.21 -4.71
CA TRP A 159 -1.60 14.26 -4.02
C TRP A 159 -1.71 14.12 -2.51
N LEU A 160 -2.88 13.77 -1.99
CA LEU A 160 -3.06 13.51 -0.56
C LEU A 160 -2.18 12.35 -0.10
N PHE A 161 -2.15 11.24 -0.84
CA PHE A 161 -1.26 10.13 -0.53
C PHE A 161 0.21 10.55 -0.57
N ALA A 162 0.63 11.24 -1.63
CA ALA A 162 2.02 11.69 -1.77
C ALA A 162 2.43 12.63 -0.63
N VAL A 163 1.57 13.55 -0.22
CA VAL A 163 1.83 14.47 0.91
C VAL A 163 1.94 13.72 2.22
N VAL A 164 0.99 12.82 2.52
CA VAL A 164 1.01 12.01 3.75
C VAL A 164 2.28 11.18 3.83
N LEU A 165 2.66 10.52 2.73
CA LEU A 165 3.87 9.71 2.67
C LEU A 165 5.13 10.56 2.81
N LEU A 166 5.21 11.70 2.14
CA LEU A 166 6.36 12.62 2.26
C LEU A 166 6.53 13.12 3.69
N VAL A 167 5.43 13.53 4.34
CA VAL A 167 5.47 13.98 5.74
C VAL A 167 5.90 12.83 6.66
N ALA A 168 5.42 11.60 6.43
CA ALA A 168 5.86 10.43 7.19
C ALA A 168 7.36 10.20 7.06
N ILE A 169 7.90 10.26 5.84
CA ILE A 169 9.33 10.10 5.56
C ILE A 169 10.15 11.20 6.24
N LEU A 170 9.72 12.46 6.14
CA LEU A 170 10.41 13.59 6.76
C LEU A 170 10.46 13.46 8.29
N ILE A 171 9.33 13.13 8.92
CA ILE A 171 9.28 12.92 10.38
C ILE A 171 10.18 11.75 10.78
N GLU A 172 10.13 10.64 10.05
CA GLU A 172 10.95 9.47 10.36
C GLU A 172 12.44 9.77 10.25
N LEU A 173 12.88 10.45 9.18
CA LEU A 173 14.30 10.74 8.96
C LEU A 173 14.86 11.82 9.90
N VAL A 174 14.05 12.84 10.22
CA VAL A 174 14.53 14.03 10.94
C VAL A 174 14.33 13.88 12.44
N PHE A 175 13.18 13.37 12.87
CA PHE A 175 12.76 13.43 14.27
C PHE A 175 12.62 12.07 14.96
N ALA A 176 12.15 11.05 14.23
CA ALA A 176 11.85 9.74 14.81
C ALA A 176 13.08 8.85 14.95
N ARG A 177 14.26 9.39 15.02
CA ARG A 177 15.55 8.70 15.05
C ARG A 177 15.46 7.30 15.66
N PRO A 178 16.20 6.31 15.15
CA PRO A 178 16.21 4.98 15.73
C PRO A 178 16.53 5.10 17.22
N LEU A 179 15.51 4.88 18.03
CA LEU A 179 15.59 5.05 19.49
C LEU A 179 16.40 3.92 20.14
N ARG A 180 16.81 2.92 19.35
CA ARG A 180 17.34 1.65 19.87
C ARG A 180 18.45 1.13 18.98
N ASN A 181 19.45 0.48 19.59
CA ASN A 181 20.57 -0.11 18.88
C ASN A 181 20.10 -1.19 17.88
N GLY A 182 20.79 -1.29 16.75
CA GLY A 182 20.57 -2.35 15.76
C GLY A 182 19.57 -2.05 14.66
N ALA A 183 19.00 -0.83 14.60
CA ALA A 183 18.07 -0.49 13.52
C ALA A 183 18.72 -0.54 12.13
N LEU A 184 18.11 -1.30 11.21
CA LEU A 184 18.58 -1.43 9.83
C LEU A 184 18.16 -0.22 8.98
N VAL A 185 18.74 0.95 9.25
CA VAL A 185 18.45 2.22 8.52
C VAL A 185 18.58 2.05 7.02
N ARG A 186 19.50 1.20 6.54
CA ARG A 186 19.63 0.86 5.12
C ARG A 186 18.33 0.29 4.52
N CYS A 187 17.57 -0.49 5.28
CA CYS A 187 16.28 -1.00 4.81
C CYS A 187 15.29 0.14 4.59
N TYR A 188 15.24 1.12 5.50
CA TYR A 188 14.39 2.28 5.35
C TYR A 188 14.76 3.12 4.12
N LEU A 189 16.05 3.40 3.93
CA LEU A 189 16.56 4.16 2.79
C LEU A 189 16.29 3.44 1.45
N LEU A 190 16.49 2.10 1.42
CA LEU A 190 16.15 1.30 0.25
C LEU A 190 14.63 1.26 0.00
N GLY A 191 13.81 1.28 1.05
CA GLY A 191 12.36 1.42 0.95
C GLY A 191 11.94 2.74 0.32
N ILE A 192 12.56 3.85 0.74
CA ILE A 192 12.36 5.17 0.12
C ILE A 192 12.78 5.15 -1.35
N LEU A 193 13.94 4.60 -1.66
CA LEU A 193 14.42 4.48 -3.04
C LEU A 193 13.46 3.65 -3.90
N ALA A 194 13.01 2.49 -3.40
CA ALA A 194 12.03 1.66 -4.10
C ALA A 194 10.73 2.43 -4.37
N THR A 195 10.23 3.20 -3.38
CA THR A 195 9.04 4.05 -3.55
C THR A 195 9.27 5.15 -4.59
N ALA A 196 10.42 5.82 -4.57
CA ALA A 196 10.73 6.89 -5.51
C ALA A 196 10.82 6.37 -6.95
N VAL A 197 11.48 5.22 -7.15
CA VAL A 197 11.56 4.54 -8.46
C VAL A 197 10.16 4.10 -8.91
N ALA A 198 9.39 3.47 -8.02
CA ALA A 198 8.02 3.05 -8.30
C ALA A 198 7.15 4.22 -8.74
N PHE A 199 7.19 5.34 -8.01
CA PHE A 199 6.42 6.55 -8.32
C PHE A 199 6.81 7.15 -9.67
N THR A 200 8.11 7.15 -9.98
CA THR A 200 8.62 7.62 -11.28
C THR A 200 8.09 6.76 -12.43
N ILE A 201 8.18 5.43 -12.30
CA ILE A 201 7.67 4.49 -13.31
C ILE A 201 6.16 4.64 -13.48
N TRP A 202 5.42 4.78 -12.38
CA TRP A 202 3.97 5.00 -12.42
C TRP A 202 3.59 6.30 -13.15
N VAL A 203 4.31 7.41 -12.91
CA VAL A 203 4.09 8.66 -13.65
C VAL A 203 4.39 8.49 -15.14
N MET A 204 5.44 7.74 -15.49
CA MET A 204 5.80 7.47 -16.90
C MET A 204 4.76 6.57 -17.58
N ASP A 205 4.21 5.58 -16.87
CA ASP A 205 3.10 4.74 -17.33
C ASP A 205 1.85 5.58 -17.61
N GLN A 206 1.46 6.41 -16.64
CA GLN A 206 0.29 7.31 -16.76
C GLN A 206 0.43 8.29 -17.93
N ARG A 207 1.64 8.81 -18.17
CA ARG A 207 1.93 9.72 -19.28
C ARG A 207 2.08 9.01 -20.63
N GLY A 208 2.15 7.68 -20.64
CA GLY A 208 2.35 6.89 -21.83
C GLY A 208 3.79 6.93 -22.39
N THR A 209 4.76 7.46 -21.63
CA THR A 209 6.19 7.50 -22.04
C THR A 209 6.84 6.13 -21.99
N LEU A 210 6.46 5.27 -21.06
CA LEU A 210 6.84 3.87 -20.98
C LEU A 210 5.57 3.03 -21.11
N CYS A 211 5.05 2.89 -22.33
CA CYS A 211 3.77 2.22 -22.53
C CYS A 211 3.79 1.31 -23.74
N SER A 212 3.56 0.03 -23.48
CA SER A 212 3.23 -0.99 -24.47
C SER A 212 1.96 -1.72 -24.01
N PRO A 213 0.76 -1.34 -24.52
CA PRO A 213 -0.52 -1.77 -23.96
C PRO A 213 -0.75 -3.27 -23.91
N ASP A 214 -0.11 -4.02 -24.79
CA ASP A 214 -0.27 -5.48 -24.92
C ASP A 214 0.90 -6.26 -24.28
N SER A 215 1.87 -5.55 -23.67
CA SER A 215 2.98 -6.19 -22.97
C SER A 215 2.51 -6.82 -21.64
N ILE A 216 3.17 -7.90 -21.22
CA ILE A 216 3.05 -8.44 -19.87
C ILE A 216 3.75 -7.54 -18.85
N LEU A 217 4.83 -6.87 -19.27
CA LEU A 217 5.55 -5.93 -18.42
C LEU A 217 4.89 -4.55 -18.52
N GLN A 218 4.08 -4.22 -17.54
CA GLN A 218 3.42 -2.93 -17.40
C GLN A 218 4.13 -2.07 -16.36
N GLY A 219 4.24 -0.76 -16.61
CA GLY A 219 4.86 0.16 -15.67
C GLY A 219 4.10 0.17 -14.33
N HIS A 220 2.77 0.10 -14.38
CA HIS A 220 1.95 0.06 -13.18
C HIS A 220 2.09 -1.26 -12.41
N ALA A 221 2.28 -2.39 -13.09
CA ALA A 221 2.60 -3.66 -12.44
C ALA A 221 3.95 -3.59 -11.68
N ILE A 222 4.95 -2.91 -12.24
CA ILE A 222 6.22 -2.66 -11.55
C ILE A 222 6.02 -1.76 -10.33
N TRP A 223 5.16 -0.75 -10.41
CA TRP A 223 4.76 0.07 -9.25
C TRP A 223 4.24 -0.79 -8.10
N HIS A 224 3.37 -1.77 -8.36
CA HIS A 224 2.86 -2.67 -7.32
C HIS A 224 3.98 -3.49 -6.66
N LEU A 225 4.86 -4.09 -7.47
CA LEU A 225 5.94 -4.93 -6.94
C LEU A 225 6.95 -4.13 -6.11
N LEU A 226 7.34 -2.95 -6.59
CA LEU A 226 8.24 -2.06 -5.85
C LEU A 226 7.58 -1.45 -4.62
N GLY A 227 6.28 -1.16 -4.68
CA GLY A 227 5.50 -0.73 -3.52
C GLY A 227 5.43 -1.82 -2.44
N ALA A 228 5.18 -3.07 -2.83
CA ALA A 228 5.22 -4.21 -1.92
C ALA A 228 6.62 -4.41 -1.31
N LEU A 229 7.68 -4.28 -2.12
CA LEU A 229 9.07 -4.30 -1.64
C LEU A 229 9.34 -3.17 -0.66
N SER A 230 8.86 -1.96 -0.91
CA SER A 230 9.02 -0.83 0.00
C SER A 230 8.35 -1.10 1.35
N ILE A 231 7.13 -1.62 1.37
CA ILE A 231 6.44 -2.02 2.62
C ILE A 231 7.25 -3.07 3.37
N TRP A 232 7.77 -4.09 2.68
CA TRP A 232 8.63 -5.12 3.27
C TRP A 232 9.91 -4.54 3.88
N LEU A 233 10.55 -3.61 3.20
CA LEU A 233 11.77 -2.96 3.68
C LEU A 233 11.50 -2.08 4.90
N ASN A 234 10.41 -1.32 4.90
CA ASN A 234 9.97 -0.54 6.05
C ASN A 234 9.65 -1.44 7.26
N PHE A 235 8.96 -2.56 7.04
CA PHE A 235 8.70 -3.54 8.09
C PHE A 235 9.99 -4.09 8.69
N ASN A 236 10.98 -4.48 7.86
CA ASN A 236 12.26 -4.98 8.36
C ASN A 236 13.06 -3.91 9.11
N TYR A 237 12.96 -2.64 8.70
CA TYR A 237 13.52 -1.52 9.45
C TYR A 237 12.92 -1.45 10.85
N TYR A 238 11.60 -1.37 10.99
CA TYR A 238 10.94 -1.32 12.30
C TYR A 238 11.19 -2.58 13.12
N ARG A 239 11.12 -3.76 12.50
CA ARG A 239 11.39 -5.03 13.16
C ARG A 239 12.82 -5.15 13.67
N SER A 240 13.77 -4.51 13.03
CA SER A 240 15.19 -4.61 13.40
C SER A 240 15.54 -3.88 14.71
N GLU A 241 14.67 -3.00 15.19
CA GLU A 241 14.90 -2.30 16.45
C GLU A 241 14.79 -3.23 17.65
N ARG A 242 15.74 -3.10 18.57
CA ARG A 242 15.79 -3.86 19.82
C ARG A 242 15.47 -2.97 20.99
N LEU A 243 14.83 -3.54 22.01
CA LEU A 243 14.78 -2.90 23.32
C LEU A 243 16.24 -2.79 23.81
N GLY A 244 16.69 -1.58 24.12
CA GLY A 244 18.01 -1.39 24.69
C GLY A 244 18.14 -2.28 25.92
N GLY A 245 19.04 -3.26 25.88
CA GLY A 245 19.43 -3.96 27.09
C GLY A 245 19.98 -2.92 28.06
N SER A 246 19.47 -2.90 29.28
CA SER A 246 20.16 -2.23 30.40
C SER A 246 21.58 -2.78 30.43
N ALA A 247 22.53 -1.94 29.99
CA ALA A 247 23.95 -2.21 30.24
C ALA A 247 24.23 -2.11 31.74
#